data_bbf520ad9b5c792839acccf103d98319
#
_entry.id   bbf520ad9b5c792839acccf103d98319
#
_cell.length_a   1.000
_cell.length_b   1.000
_cell.length_c   1.000
_cell.angle_alpha   90.00
_cell.angle_beta   90.00
_cell.angle_gamma   90.00
#
_symmetry.space_group_name_H-M   'P 1'
#
loop_
_entity.id
_entity.type
_entity.pdbx_description
1 polymer ?
#
loop_
_entity_poly.entity_id
_entity_poly.type
_entity_poly.pdbx_seq_one_letter_code
_entity_poly.pdbx_strand_id
1 'polypeptide(L)'
;MLYVLSPKGCRASFQNRQPREPGRELVSGNFGLAFDPMPGPVTKSAAIRAVVTGDVLGVGFRDATVRRARELKLSGWVRHGEGGTVQVHAEGSSPALEELVAFLREGPPLSRVTDVQVVRTPVERHEQFAIRGVNAGVFVVQEHAATAHHFDLRLEVEGVMRSWAVPKGPSLDPAVKRLAVEVADHSTAHNEFEGKLDSSRVIIWDRGTYEQGGRVAWPEALSRGHAVFVLHGEKLRGGFALQRTPRPGAKPQWLLIKRRDEEARPGSDVVAEQPRSVLSGRTLDEILE
;
A
#
# COMPACT_ATOMS: atom_id res chain seq x y z
N MET A 1 56.28 11.43 -6.10
CA MET A 1 57.12 12.53 -5.62
C MET A 1 56.52 13.02 -4.30
N LEU A 2 57.18 12.68 -3.22
CA LEU A 2 56.88 13.01 -1.82
C LEU A 2 56.87 14.50 -1.59
N TYR A 3 56.10 15.01 -0.64
CA TYR A 3 56.52 15.82 0.50
C TYR A 3 55.38 15.94 1.51
N VAL A 4 55.56 15.37 2.56
CA VAL A 4 55.38 15.53 4.01
C VAL A 4 55.86 16.92 4.46
N LEU A 5 55.13 17.55 5.41
CA LEU A 5 55.63 18.16 6.64
C LEU A 5 54.52 18.77 7.51
N SER A 6 54.42 18.28 8.70
CA SER A 6 53.92 18.87 9.95
C SER A 6 55.14 19.47 10.67
N PRO A 7 55.13 20.08 11.86
CA PRO A 7 54.12 20.70 12.78
C PRO A 7 54.67 22.02 13.44
N LYS A 8 53.91 22.61 14.39
CA LYS A 8 54.34 23.39 15.61
C LYS A 8 53.13 24.22 16.05
N GLY A 9 52.55 24.19 17.21
CA GLY A 9 53.14 24.09 18.54
C GLY A 9 53.18 25.47 19.22
N CYS A 10 52.21 25.75 20.14
CA CYS A 10 52.48 26.69 21.23
C CYS A 10 51.54 26.43 22.42
N ARG A 11 52.15 26.15 23.54
CA ARG A 11 51.62 26.15 24.91
C ARG A 11 51.60 27.56 25.48
N ALA A 12 50.77 27.78 26.48
CA ALA A 12 50.92 28.49 27.75
C ALA A 12 49.61 29.22 28.06
N SER A 13 49.15 29.42 29.27
CA SER A 13 49.54 29.02 30.62
C SER A 13 48.39 29.40 31.58
N PHE A 14 48.29 28.69 32.61
CA PHE A 14 47.46 28.94 33.81
C PHE A 14 47.58 30.35 34.37
N GLN A 15 46.44 30.97 34.73
CA GLN A 15 46.41 31.82 35.91
C GLN A 15 45.08 31.73 36.67
N ASN A 16 45.20 31.26 37.88
CA ASN A 16 44.28 31.13 38.96
C ASN A 16 44.02 32.48 39.61
N ARG A 17 42.78 32.92 39.81
CA ARG A 17 42.40 33.89 40.86
C ARG A 17 40.95 33.70 41.27
N GLN A 18 40.76 33.21 42.48
CA GLN A 18 39.60 33.44 43.36
C GLN A 18 39.91 34.59 44.32
N PRO A 19 38.99 35.04 45.21
CA PRO A 19 37.53 35.31 45.07
C PRO A 19 37.19 36.76 45.55
N ARG A 20 35.96 37.24 45.28
CA ARG A 20 35.31 38.32 46.05
C ARG A 20 33.77 38.16 45.96
N GLU A 21 33.15 37.85 47.07
CA GLU A 21 31.76 38.24 47.43
C GLU A 21 31.83 39.55 48.24
N PRO A 22 30.71 40.30 48.49
CA PRO A 22 29.29 39.99 48.40
C PRO A 22 28.42 41.14 47.82
N GLY A 23 27.17 40.81 47.50
CA GLY A 23 26.12 41.82 47.20
C GLY A 23 24.75 41.13 47.02
N ARG A 24 23.95 41.14 48.08
CA ARG A 24 22.54 40.71 48.06
C ARG A 24 21.71 41.74 47.27
N GLU A 25 20.99 41.25 46.28
CA GLU A 25 19.70 41.85 45.90
C GLU A 25 18.70 40.75 45.59
N LEU A 26 17.62 40.73 46.37
CA LEU A 26 16.46 39.86 46.21
C LEU A 26 15.61 40.39 45.05
N VAL A 27 15.61 39.69 43.92
CA VAL A 27 14.58 39.86 42.89
C VAL A 27 13.79 38.56 42.84
N SER A 28 12.56 38.61 43.31
CA SER A 28 11.59 37.53 43.19
C SER A 28 11.15 37.38 41.73
N GLY A 29 11.81 36.49 41.01
CA GLY A 29 11.43 36.02 39.71
C GLY A 29 10.82 34.63 39.81
N ASN A 30 9.53 34.57 39.60
CA ASN A 30 8.77 33.32 39.51
C ASN A 30 9.23 32.53 38.27
N PHE A 31 10.23 31.68 38.43
CA PHE A 31 10.61 30.68 37.42
C PHE A 31 9.62 29.52 37.52
N GLY A 32 8.52 29.63 36.77
CA GLY A 32 7.69 28.51 36.45
C GLY A 32 8.53 27.50 35.64
N LEU A 33 9.00 26.46 36.29
CA LEU A 33 9.50 25.26 35.58
C LEU A 33 8.32 24.68 34.82
N ALA A 34 8.28 24.94 33.49
CA ALA A 34 7.46 24.19 32.59
C ALA A 34 8.01 22.76 32.63
N PHE A 35 7.33 21.87 33.34
CA PHE A 35 7.51 20.43 33.18
C PHE A 35 6.99 20.07 31.82
N ASP A 36 7.89 19.81 30.86
CA ASP A 36 7.52 19.07 29.69
C ASP A 36 6.93 17.74 30.16
N PRO A 37 5.73 17.37 29.70
CA PRO A 37 5.16 16.08 30.08
C PRO A 37 6.11 14.99 29.57
N MET A 38 6.66 14.22 30.48
CA MET A 38 7.44 13.02 30.18
C MET A 38 6.66 12.21 29.13
N PRO A 39 7.28 11.75 28.04
CA PRO A 39 6.62 10.88 27.10
C PRO A 39 6.13 9.66 27.87
N GLY A 40 4.80 9.47 27.87
CA GLY A 40 4.15 8.33 28.49
C GLY A 40 4.80 7.01 28.01
N PRO A 41 4.63 5.91 28.74
CA PRO A 41 5.27 4.65 28.41
C PRO A 41 5.01 4.31 26.95
N VAL A 42 6.09 4.07 26.19
CA VAL A 42 6.02 3.61 24.80
C VAL A 42 5.34 2.25 24.85
N THR A 43 4.03 2.23 24.65
CA THR A 43 3.27 0.98 24.56
C THR A 43 3.74 0.26 23.31
N LYS A 44 4.40 -0.89 23.52
CA LYS A 44 4.83 -1.74 22.39
C LYS A 44 3.62 -2.01 21.52
N SER A 45 3.69 -1.63 20.25
CA SER A 45 2.67 -1.99 19.28
C SER A 45 2.59 -3.50 19.16
N ALA A 46 1.40 -4.04 19.35
CA ALA A 46 1.08 -5.45 19.14
C ALA A 46 0.18 -5.57 17.90
N ALA A 47 0.07 -6.76 17.35
CA ALA A 47 -0.86 -7.04 16.26
C ALA A 47 -1.62 -8.34 16.48
N ILE A 48 -2.86 -8.35 15.99
CA ILE A 48 -3.76 -9.51 16.00
C ILE A 48 -4.36 -9.75 14.62
N ARG A 49 -4.68 -11.01 14.36
CA ARG A 49 -5.65 -11.39 13.32
C ARG A 49 -6.87 -11.99 13.99
N ALA A 50 -8.05 -11.59 13.50
CA ALA A 50 -9.32 -12.14 13.92
C ALA A 50 -10.10 -12.64 12.71
N VAL A 51 -10.81 -13.77 12.90
CA VAL A 51 -11.77 -14.31 11.94
C VAL A 51 -13.12 -14.32 12.63
N VAL A 52 -14.08 -13.61 12.07
CA VAL A 52 -15.44 -13.47 12.60
C VAL A 52 -16.39 -14.29 11.75
N THR A 53 -17.16 -15.17 12.39
CA THR A 53 -18.15 -16.05 11.76
C THR A 53 -19.55 -15.67 12.22
N GLY A 54 -20.53 -15.83 11.34
CA GLY A 54 -21.93 -15.53 11.62
C GLY A 54 -22.60 -14.76 10.49
N ASP A 55 -23.75 -14.12 10.78
CA ASP A 55 -24.44 -13.26 9.83
C ASP A 55 -23.79 -11.87 9.83
N VAL A 56 -22.62 -11.78 9.19
CA VAL A 56 -21.74 -10.60 9.20
C VAL A 56 -21.60 -9.94 7.83
N LEU A 57 -22.22 -10.52 6.79
CA LEU A 57 -22.21 -9.99 5.42
C LEU A 57 -23.42 -9.10 5.15
N GLY A 58 -23.24 -8.02 4.36
CA GLY A 58 -24.33 -7.13 3.95
C GLY A 58 -24.92 -6.23 5.04
N VAL A 59 -24.45 -6.35 6.29
CA VAL A 59 -24.98 -5.64 7.47
C VAL A 59 -24.10 -4.45 7.91
N GLY A 60 -23.16 -4.00 7.07
CA GLY A 60 -22.26 -2.91 7.40
C GLY A 60 -21.15 -3.26 8.40
N PHE A 61 -20.89 -4.55 8.65
CA PHE A 61 -19.92 -5.02 9.64
C PHE A 61 -18.52 -4.43 9.40
N ARG A 62 -18.03 -4.42 8.16
CA ARG A 62 -16.71 -3.87 7.81
C ARG A 62 -16.60 -2.39 8.07
N ASP A 63 -17.62 -1.61 7.71
CA ASP A 63 -17.65 -0.16 7.95
C ASP A 63 -17.69 0.16 9.44
N ALA A 64 -18.47 -0.59 10.23
CA ALA A 64 -18.51 -0.46 11.67
C ALA A 64 -17.16 -0.80 12.31
N THR A 65 -16.49 -1.86 11.84
CA THR A 65 -15.14 -2.23 12.29
C THR A 65 -14.13 -1.13 11.99
N VAL A 66 -14.16 -0.53 10.80
CA VAL A 66 -13.27 0.61 10.47
C VAL A 66 -13.52 1.81 11.37
N ARG A 67 -14.79 2.15 11.64
CA ARG A 67 -15.10 3.26 12.55
C ARG A 67 -14.53 2.99 13.94
N ARG A 68 -14.83 1.81 14.51
CA ARG A 68 -14.35 1.42 15.84
C ARG A 68 -12.82 1.40 15.94
N ALA A 69 -12.15 0.81 14.97
CA ALA A 69 -10.68 0.76 14.93
C ALA A 69 -10.05 2.16 14.89
N ARG A 70 -10.68 3.12 14.20
CA ARG A 70 -10.22 4.52 14.16
C ARG A 70 -10.42 5.25 15.47
N GLU A 71 -11.54 5.06 16.14
CA GLU A 71 -11.79 5.59 17.49
C GLU A 71 -10.69 5.11 18.45
N LEU A 72 -10.29 3.85 18.32
CA LEU A 72 -9.26 3.20 19.12
C LEU A 72 -7.82 3.52 18.64
N LYS A 73 -7.66 4.34 17.59
CA LYS A 73 -6.36 4.69 16.98
C LYS A 73 -5.55 3.46 16.54
N LEU A 74 -6.23 2.42 16.08
CA LEU A 74 -5.63 1.22 15.52
C LEU A 74 -5.38 1.40 14.03
N SER A 75 -4.33 0.77 13.52
CA SER A 75 -4.07 0.59 12.09
C SER A 75 -4.32 -0.85 11.66
N GLY A 76 -4.43 -1.11 10.35
CA GLY A 76 -4.70 -2.45 9.84
C GLY A 76 -5.79 -2.50 8.78
N TRP A 77 -6.51 -3.61 8.76
CA TRP A 77 -7.55 -3.82 7.75
C TRP A 77 -8.64 -4.77 8.21
N VAL A 78 -9.80 -4.66 7.55
CA VAL A 78 -10.91 -5.61 7.62
C VAL A 78 -11.31 -6.01 6.20
N ARG A 79 -11.59 -7.29 5.99
CA ARG A 79 -12.03 -7.82 4.69
C ARG A 79 -13.05 -8.94 4.87
N HIS A 80 -13.74 -9.31 3.81
CA HIS A 80 -14.45 -10.60 3.79
C HIS A 80 -13.42 -11.73 3.71
N GLY A 81 -13.67 -12.84 4.30
CA GLY A 81 -12.91 -14.07 4.19
C GLY A 81 -13.71 -15.13 3.42
N GLU A 82 -13.12 -16.29 3.26
CA GLU A 82 -13.77 -17.44 2.68
C GLU A 82 -14.93 -17.92 3.55
N GLY A 83 -15.93 -18.59 2.93
CA GLY A 83 -17.06 -19.14 3.65
C GLY A 83 -17.97 -18.09 4.33
N GLY A 84 -17.99 -16.83 3.86
CA GLY A 84 -18.85 -15.79 4.41
C GLY A 84 -18.36 -15.17 5.73
N THR A 85 -17.10 -15.38 6.09
CA THR A 85 -16.48 -14.80 7.29
C THR A 85 -16.04 -13.35 7.07
N VAL A 86 -15.69 -12.65 8.16
CA VAL A 86 -14.96 -11.39 8.12
C VAL A 86 -13.61 -11.57 8.77
N GLN A 87 -12.55 -11.19 8.08
CA GLN A 87 -11.18 -11.20 8.58
C GLN A 87 -10.74 -9.79 8.95
N VAL A 88 -10.04 -9.68 10.09
CA VAL A 88 -9.50 -8.42 10.61
C VAL A 88 -8.04 -8.62 10.96
N HIS A 89 -7.20 -7.68 10.56
CA HIS A 89 -5.85 -7.50 11.08
C HIS A 89 -5.80 -6.13 11.74
N ALA A 90 -5.34 -6.06 12.98
CA ALA A 90 -5.28 -4.82 13.72
C ALA A 90 -3.95 -4.69 14.48
N GLU A 91 -3.43 -3.48 14.49
CA GLU A 91 -2.16 -3.11 15.10
C GLU A 91 -2.34 -1.90 16.02
N GLY A 92 -1.74 -1.95 17.20
CA GLY A 92 -1.75 -0.85 18.16
C GLY A 92 -1.46 -1.30 19.58
N SER A 93 -1.97 -0.54 20.57
CA SER A 93 -1.80 -0.88 21.97
C SER A 93 -2.64 -2.09 22.37
N SER A 94 -2.15 -2.92 23.29
CA SER A 94 -2.89 -4.10 23.75
C SER A 94 -4.30 -3.79 24.28
N PRO A 95 -4.53 -2.74 25.08
CA PRO A 95 -5.88 -2.39 25.51
C PRO A 95 -6.82 -2.04 24.35
N ALA A 96 -6.34 -1.27 23.35
CA ALA A 96 -7.15 -0.93 22.19
C ALA A 96 -7.48 -2.16 21.32
N LEU A 97 -6.57 -3.12 21.20
CA LEU A 97 -6.82 -4.38 20.52
C LEU A 97 -7.86 -5.23 21.25
N GLU A 98 -7.82 -5.28 22.59
CA GLU A 98 -8.82 -5.98 23.41
C GLU A 98 -10.21 -5.36 23.26
N GLU A 99 -10.30 -4.02 23.23
CA GLU A 99 -11.56 -3.32 22.97
C GLU A 99 -12.10 -3.58 21.56
N LEU A 100 -11.21 -3.65 20.55
CA LEU A 100 -11.62 -4.05 19.21
C LEU A 100 -12.17 -5.49 19.18
N VAL A 101 -11.50 -6.41 19.86
CA VAL A 101 -11.95 -7.82 19.94
C VAL A 101 -13.31 -7.93 20.64
N ALA A 102 -13.54 -7.16 21.70
CA ALA A 102 -14.85 -7.09 22.35
C ALA A 102 -15.94 -6.63 21.37
N PHE A 103 -15.67 -5.55 20.63
CA PHE A 103 -16.56 -5.06 19.58
C PHE A 103 -16.82 -6.12 18.49
N LEU A 104 -15.79 -6.85 18.03
CA LEU A 104 -15.94 -7.88 17.00
C LEU A 104 -16.83 -9.02 17.46
N ARG A 105 -16.82 -9.36 18.77
CA ARG A 105 -17.68 -10.39 19.35
C ARG A 105 -19.14 -9.97 19.48
N GLU A 106 -19.38 -8.71 19.77
CA GLU A 106 -20.72 -8.15 19.83
C GLU A 106 -21.27 -7.87 18.42
N GLY A 107 -20.46 -7.27 17.57
CA GLY A 107 -20.80 -6.83 16.22
C GLY A 107 -21.74 -5.61 16.19
N PRO A 108 -22.01 -5.04 15.01
CA PRO A 108 -23.00 -3.98 14.83
C PRO A 108 -24.44 -4.52 14.95
N PRO A 109 -25.45 -3.64 15.20
CA PRO A 109 -26.81 -4.04 15.55
C PRO A 109 -27.54 -5.01 14.62
N LEU A 110 -27.17 -5.04 13.33
CA LEU A 110 -27.79 -5.92 12.34
C LEU A 110 -27.02 -7.22 12.11
N SER A 111 -25.93 -7.43 12.83
CA SER A 111 -25.11 -8.64 12.71
C SER A 111 -25.48 -9.67 13.78
N ARG A 112 -25.16 -10.91 13.50
CA ARG A 112 -25.21 -12.02 14.48
C ARG A 112 -23.89 -12.76 14.43
N VAL A 113 -22.99 -12.44 15.35
CA VAL A 113 -21.70 -13.10 15.48
C VAL A 113 -21.89 -14.44 16.20
N THR A 114 -21.34 -15.51 15.61
CA THR A 114 -21.40 -16.86 16.22
C THR A 114 -20.05 -17.27 16.79
N ASP A 115 -18.94 -16.81 16.21
CA ASP A 115 -17.59 -17.09 16.69
C ASP A 115 -16.60 -16.00 16.29
N VAL A 116 -15.57 -15.78 17.12
CA VAL A 116 -14.43 -14.90 16.83
C VAL A 116 -13.14 -15.57 17.27
N GLN A 117 -12.40 -16.07 16.30
CA GLN A 117 -11.06 -16.62 16.50
C GLN A 117 -10.03 -15.51 16.42
N VAL A 118 -9.16 -15.40 17.42
CA VAL A 118 -8.14 -14.35 17.50
C VAL A 118 -6.77 -14.98 17.70
N VAL A 119 -5.80 -14.59 16.87
CA VAL A 119 -4.40 -14.99 17.00
C VAL A 119 -3.48 -13.76 17.04
N ARG A 120 -2.39 -13.83 17.76
CA ARG A 120 -1.33 -12.81 17.68
C ARG A 120 -0.54 -13.00 16.40
N THR A 121 -0.14 -11.90 15.77
CA THR A 121 0.60 -11.87 14.51
C THR A 121 1.70 -10.81 14.58
N PRO A 122 2.73 -10.88 13.73
CA PRO A 122 3.69 -9.79 13.58
C PRO A 122 3.02 -8.48 13.16
N VAL A 123 3.62 -7.36 13.55
CA VAL A 123 3.22 -6.01 13.14
C VAL A 123 3.65 -5.79 11.69
N GLU A 124 2.71 -5.46 10.81
CA GLU A 124 2.91 -5.20 9.38
C GLU A 124 3.10 -3.69 9.08
N ARG A 125 3.03 -2.83 10.12
CA ARG A 125 3.22 -1.37 10.07
C ARG A 125 2.25 -0.65 9.13
N HIS A 126 0.97 -0.95 9.27
CA HIS A 126 -0.08 -0.21 8.55
C HIS A 126 -0.18 1.23 9.04
N GLU A 127 -0.30 2.19 8.13
CA GLU A 127 -0.44 3.62 8.47
C GLU A 127 -1.86 3.99 8.95
N GLN A 128 -2.87 3.24 8.50
CA GLN A 128 -4.27 3.50 8.81
C GLN A 128 -5.09 2.22 8.80
N PHE A 129 -6.31 2.28 9.35
CA PHE A 129 -7.25 1.18 9.26
C PHE A 129 -8.16 1.35 8.03
N ALA A 130 -8.26 0.31 7.19
CA ALA A 130 -9.02 0.35 5.95
C ALA A 130 -9.80 -0.95 5.69
N ILE A 131 -10.84 -0.89 4.85
CA ILE A 131 -11.44 -2.08 4.26
C ILE A 131 -10.49 -2.55 3.15
N ARG A 132 -10.10 -3.84 3.20
CA ARG A 132 -9.51 -4.53 2.05
C ARG A 132 -10.63 -5.26 1.30
N GLY A 133 -10.58 -5.21 -0.01
CA GLY A 133 -11.52 -5.94 -0.86
C GLY A 133 -11.26 -7.44 -0.79
N VAL A 134 -12.30 -8.24 -1.09
CA VAL A 134 -12.27 -9.71 -1.05
C VAL A 134 -12.46 -10.31 -2.42
N ASN A 135 -12.53 -9.54 -3.44
CA ASN A 135 -12.43 -10.13 -4.75
C ASN A 135 -10.95 -10.27 -5.08
N ALA A 136 -10.39 -11.43 -4.74
CA ALA A 136 -9.20 -11.93 -5.37
C ALA A 136 -9.59 -12.23 -6.83
N GLY A 137 -9.39 -11.25 -7.69
CA GLY A 137 -9.45 -11.44 -9.13
C GLY A 137 -8.08 -11.79 -9.65
N VAL A 138 -8.00 -12.24 -10.88
CA VAL A 138 -6.73 -12.35 -11.58
C VAL A 138 -6.37 -11.02 -12.23
N PHE A 139 -5.06 -10.79 -12.37
CA PHE A 139 -4.56 -9.71 -13.21
C PHE A 139 -3.52 -10.22 -14.19
N VAL A 140 -3.39 -9.53 -15.29
CA VAL A 140 -2.33 -9.73 -16.28
C VAL A 140 -1.82 -8.38 -16.76
N VAL A 141 -0.52 -8.29 -16.99
CA VAL A 141 0.11 -7.21 -17.73
C VAL A 141 0.72 -7.82 -18.99
N GLN A 142 0.20 -7.42 -20.13
CA GLN A 142 0.72 -7.84 -21.43
C GLN A 142 1.54 -6.70 -22.03
N GLU A 143 2.78 -7.00 -22.42
CA GLU A 143 3.57 -6.09 -23.25
C GLU A 143 3.22 -6.31 -24.71
N HIS A 144 2.90 -5.24 -25.40
CA HIS A 144 2.29 -5.27 -26.71
C HIS A 144 3.02 -4.35 -27.70
N ALA A 145 3.59 -4.92 -28.75
CA ALA A 145 4.07 -4.19 -29.92
C ALA A 145 3.01 -4.27 -31.03
N ALA A 146 2.25 -3.18 -31.15
CA ALA A 146 1.29 -2.96 -32.21
C ALA A 146 1.69 -1.69 -32.99
N THR A 147 0.73 -0.85 -33.38
CA THR A 147 1.01 0.47 -33.98
C THR A 147 1.88 1.35 -33.05
N ALA A 148 1.74 1.18 -31.73
CA ALA A 148 2.58 1.79 -30.73
C ALA A 148 2.89 0.75 -29.65
N HIS A 149 4.12 0.78 -29.11
CA HIS A 149 4.51 -0.05 -27.98
C HIS A 149 3.82 0.42 -26.70
N HIS A 150 3.20 -0.51 -25.96
CA HIS A 150 2.54 -0.23 -24.68
C HIS A 150 2.39 -1.51 -23.86
N PHE A 151 1.94 -1.32 -22.61
CA PHE A 151 1.58 -2.41 -21.72
C PHE A 151 0.08 -2.35 -21.44
N ASP A 152 -0.61 -3.47 -21.53
CA ASP A 152 -2.02 -3.58 -21.15
C ASP A 152 -2.12 -4.12 -19.73
N LEU A 153 -2.51 -3.28 -18.79
CA LEU A 153 -2.92 -3.73 -17.44
C LEU A 153 -4.38 -4.18 -17.51
N ARG A 154 -4.63 -5.42 -17.12
CA ARG A 154 -5.97 -6.01 -17.09
C ARG A 154 -6.26 -6.54 -15.68
N LEU A 155 -7.43 -6.18 -15.15
CA LEU A 155 -7.91 -6.60 -13.83
C LEU A 155 -9.28 -7.24 -13.99
N GLU A 156 -9.47 -8.45 -13.51
CA GLU A 156 -10.76 -9.14 -13.55
C GLU A 156 -11.75 -8.47 -12.60
N VAL A 157 -12.86 -8.01 -13.13
CA VAL A 157 -13.96 -7.43 -12.36
C VAL A 157 -15.26 -8.03 -12.88
N GLU A 158 -15.99 -8.73 -12.02
CA GLU A 158 -17.29 -9.35 -12.39
C GLU A 158 -17.22 -10.24 -13.65
N GLY A 159 -16.11 -10.98 -13.80
CA GLY A 159 -15.92 -11.96 -14.89
C GLY A 159 -15.44 -11.37 -16.22
N VAL A 160 -15.13 -10.08 -16.27
CA VAL A 160 -14.52 -9.43 -17.44
C VAL A 160 -13.18 -8.78 -17.06
N MET A 161 -12.27 -8.66 -18.03
CA MET A 161 -10.99 -8.01 -17.84
C MET A 161 -11.12 -6.51 -18.13
N ARG A 162 -11.28 -5.69 -17.09
CA ARG A 162 -11.17 -4.24 -17.19
C ARG A 162 -9.75 -3.88 -17.60
N SER A 163 -9.59 -3.07 -18.61
CA SER A 163 -8.30 -2.94 -19.31
C SER A 163 -7.86 -1.49 -19.48
N TRP A 164 -6.55 -1.26 -19.27
CA TRP A 164 -5.90 0.04 -19.45
C TRP A 164 -4.60 -0.13 -20.22
N ALA A 165 -4.46 0.60 -21.33
CA ALA A 165 -3.19 0.72 -22.03
C ALA A 165 -2.27 1.71 -21.28
N VAL A 166 -1.07 1.26 -20.93
CA VAL A 166 -0.06 2.03 -20.19
C VAL A 166 1.17 2.21 -21.09
N PRO A 167 1.33 3.35 -21.79
CA PRO A 167 2.35 3.52 -22.85
C PRO A 167 3.80 3.36 -22.37
N LYS A 168 4.07 3.65 -21.11
CA LYS A 168 5.42 3.52 -20.51
C LYS A 168 5.54 2.35 -19.54
N GLY A 169 4.56 1.45 -19.54
CA GLY A 169 4.49 0.36 -18.58
C GLY A 169 4.26 0.81 -17.13
N PRO A 170 4.04 -0.14 -16.20
CA PRO A 170 3.91 0.14 -14.77
C PRO A 170 5.24 0.61 -14.15
N SER A 171 5.17 1.11 -12.91
CA SER A 171 6.35 1.50 -12.13
C SER A 171 6.20 1.03 -10.69
N LEU A 172 7.30 0.64 -10.05
CA LEU A 172 7.38 0.37 -8.61
C LEU A 172 7.83 1.60 -7.80
N ASP A 173 8.11 2.72 -8.48
CA ASP A 173 8.46 3.99 -7.82
C ASP A 173 7.18 4.79 -7.51
N PRO A 174 6.87 5.07 -6.22
CA PRO A 174 5.70 5.87 -5.84
C PRO A 174 5.73 7.33 -6.32
N ALA A 175 6.88 7.85 -6.71
CA ALA A 175 6.99 9.21 -7.26
C ALA A 175 6.56 9.27 -8.74
N VAL A 176 6.53 8.11 -9.43
CA VAL A 176 6.20 8.01 -10.84
C VAL A 176 4.71 7.75 -11.03
N LYS A 177 4.04 8.62 -11.78
CA LYS A 177 2.65 8.47 -12.20
C LYS A 177 2.61 8.05 -13.66
N ARG A 178 2.10 6.87 -13.96
CA ARG A 178 2.00 6.36 -15.33
C ARG A 178 0.62 6.66 -15.91
N LEU A 179 0.58 7.24 -17.11
CA LEU A 179 -0.66 7.36 -17.86
C LEU A 179 -1.22 5.96 -18.14
N ALA A 180 -2.49 5.77 -17.88
CA ALA A 180 -3.26 4.57 -18.21
C ALA A 180 -4.53 4.99 -18.93
N VAL A 181 -4.68 4.56 -20.18
CA VAL A 181 -5.83 4.90 -21.01
C VAL A 181 -6.81 3.73 -20.97
N GLU A 182 -8.02 3.99 -20.48
CA GLU A 182 -9.06 2.96 -20.45
C GLU A 182 -9.42 2.51 -21.86
N VAL A 183 -9.46 1.20 -22.08
CA VAL A 183 -9.82 0.57 -23.34
C VAL A 183 -11.01 -0.37 -23.13
N ALA A 184 -11.51 -0.99 -24.18
CA ALA A 184 -12.62 -1.94 -24.09
C ALA A 184 -12.27 -3.11 -23.16
N ASP A 185 -13.27 -3.63 -22.49
CA ASP A 185 -13.15 -4.84 -21.68
C ASP A 185 -12.81 -6.04 -22.54
N HIS A 186 -12.04 -6.98 -22.00
CA HIS A 186 -11.62 -8.19 -22.70
C HIS A 186 -12.14 -9.44 -21.99
N SER A 187 -12.24 -10.52 -22.74
CA SER A 187 -12.50 -11.84 -22.18
C SER A 187 -11.29 -12.34 -21.42
N THR A 188 -11.52 -13.12 -20.34
CA THR A 188 -10.48 -13.80 -19.57
C THR A 188 -9.68 -14.82 -20.43
N ALA A 189 -10.26 -15.29 -21.55
CA ALA A 189 -9.58 -16.23 -22.44
C ALA A 189 -8.27 -15.70 -23.07
N HIS A 190 -8.08 -14.38 -23.09
CA HIS A 190 -6.85 -13.76 -23.63
C HIS A 190 -5.72 -13.62 -22.59
N ASN A 191 -5.95 -13.99 -21.35
CA ASN A 191 -4.99 -13.80 -20.26
C ASN A 191 -3.73 -14.68 -20.37
N GLU A 192 -3.76 -15.74 -21.17
CA GLU A 192 -2.65 -16.68 -21.32
C GLU A 192 -2.03 -16.63 -22.74
N PHE A 193 -2.47 -15.70 -23.58
CA PHE A 193 -1.98 -15.62 -24.94
C PHE A 193 -0.64 -14.88 -25.02
N GLU A 194 0.36 -15.56 -25.58
CA GLU A 194 1.62 -14.98 -26.05
C GLU A 194 1.82 -15.38 -27.51
N GLY A 195 2.34 -14.48 -28.30
CA GLY A 195 2.65 -14.77 -29.68
C GLY A 195 2.43 -13.59 -30.63
N LYS A 196 2.36 -13.90 -31.91
CA LYS A 196 2.07 -12.96 -32.98
C LYS A 196 0.58 -13.00 -33.28
N LEU A 197 -0.03 -11.83 -33.39
CA LEU A 197 -1.40 -11.65 -33.79
C LEU A 197 -1.43 -10.59 -34.92
N ASP A 198 -1.65 -11.00 -36.15
CA ASP A 198 -1.54 -10.16 -37.34
C ASP A 198 -0.20 -9.40 -37.41
N SER A 199 -0.23 -8.07 -37.26
CA SER A 199 0.94 -7.21 -37.27
C SER A 199 1.48 -6.89 -35.85
N SER A 200 0.94 -7.52 -34.81
CA SER A 200 1.30 -7.24 -33.42
C SER A 200 1.96 -8.45 -32.76
N ARG A 201 2.76 -8.18 -31.72
CA ARG A 201 3.38 -9.18 -30.87
C ARG A 201 3.01 -8.91 -29.42
N VAL A 202 2.77 -9.98 -28.68
CA VAL A 202 2.31 -9.92 -27.27
C VAL A 202 3.09 -10.92 -26.43
N ILE A 203 3.54 -10.47 -25.25
CA ILE A 203 4.02 -11.35 -24.19
C ILE A 203 3.26 -11.09 -22.89
N ILE A 204 3.19 -12.10 -22.03
CA ILE A 204 2.69 -11.94 -20.66
C ILE A 204 3.85 -11.44 -19.79
N TRP A 205 3.96 -10.10 -19.69
CA TRP A 205 5.04 -9.46 -18.96
C TRP A 205 4.94 -9.71 -17.45
N ASP A 206 3.71 -9.70 -16.87
CA ASP A 206 3.44 -10.09 -15.48
C ASP A 206 2.02 -10.63 -15.33
N ARG A 207 1.79 -11.48 -14.32
CA ARG A 207 0.48 -12.03 -13.99
C ARG A 207 0.42 -12.43 -12.52
N GLY A 208 -0.80 -12.63 -12.03
CA GLY A 208 -1.03 -13.11 -10.68
C GLY A 208 -2.45 -12.83 -10.23
N THR A 209 -2.62 -12.74 -8.93
CA THR A 209 -3.88 -12.36 -8.30
C THR A 209 -3.82 -10.93 -7.80
N TYR A 210 -4.98 -10.32 -7.58
CA TYR A 210 -5.06 -9.03 -6.94
C TYR A 210 -6.19 -8.97 -5.92
N GLU A 211 -6.04 -8.15 -4.92
CA GLU A 211 -7.08 -7.82 -3.95
C GLU A 211 -7.59 -6.41 -4.21
N GLN A 212 -8.90 -6.23 -4.24
CA GLN A 212 -9.48 -4.89 -4.26
C GLN A 212 -9.22 -4.21 -2.92
N GLY A 213 -8.74 -2.98 -2.96
CA GLY A 213 -8.55 -2.14 -1.80
C GLY A 213 -9.60 -1.03 -1.70
N GLY A 214 -9.52 -0.25 -0.62
CA GLY A 214 -10.40 0.89 -0.42
C GLY A 214 -11.68 0.57 0.34
N ARG A 215 -12.56 1.59 0.46
CA ARG A 215 -13.82 1.49 1.22
C ARG A 215 -15.02 1.17 0.35
N VAL A 216 -14.87 1.32 -0.95
CA VAL A 216 -15.94 1.18 -1.93
C VAL A 216 -15.62 -0.04 -2.77
N ALA A 217 -16.58 -0.92 -2.91
CA ALA A 217 -16.45 -2.11 -3.74
C ALA A 217 -16.31 -1.72 -5.23
N TRP A 218 -15.63 -2.54 -6.00
CA TRP A 218 -15.65 -2.47 -7.46
C TRP A 218 -16.95 -3.11 -7.96
N PRO A 219 -17.57 -2.64 -9.03
CA PRO A 219 -17.16 -1.60 -9.98
C PRO A 219 -17.43 -0.15 -9.53
N GLU A 220 -18.09 0.08 -8.39
CA GLU A 220 -18.42 1.44 -7.93
C GLU A 220 -17.17 2.32 -7.75
N ALA A 221 -16.08 1.76 -7.20
CA ALA A 221 -14.82 2.48 -7.06
C ALA A 221 -14.28 2.97 -8.42
N LEU A 222 -14.38 2.13 -9.45
CA LEU A 222 -14.02 2.49 -10.83
C LEU A 222 -14.94 3.57 -11.40
N SER A 223 -16.24 3.47 -11.18
CA SER A 223 -17.20 4.49 -11.65
C SER A 223 -16.93 5.85 -11.02
N ARG A 224 -16.54 5.88 -9.73
CA ARG A 224 -16.12 7.09 -9.01
C ARG A 224 -14.76 7.63 -9.47
N GLY A 225 -14.01 6.87 -10.26
CA GLY A 225 -12.71 7.27 -10.80
C GLY A 225 -11.56 7.15 -9.82
N HIS A 226 -11.69 6.33 -8.77
CA HIS A 226 -10.61 6.04 -7.83
C HIS A 226 -10.70 4.61 -7.32
N ALA A 227 -9.77 3.77 -7.74
CA ALA A 227 -9.68 2.37 -7.34
C ALA A 227 -8.31 2.08 -6.75
N VAL A 228 -8.30 1.41 -5.60
CA VAL A 228 -7.09 0.96 -4.90
C VAL A 228 -7.07 -0.55 -4.92
N PHE A 229 -5.90 -1.16 -5.09
CA PHE A 229 -5.74 -2.60 -5.12
C PHE A 229 -4.32 -3.01 -4.70
N VAL A 230 -4.17 -4.28 -4.37
CA VAL A 230 -2.89 -4.90 -4.04
C VAL A 230 -2.62 -5.99 -5.06
N LEU A 231 -1.49 -5.92 -5.74
CA LEU A 231 -1.06 -6.94 -6.70
C LEU A 231 -0.18 -7.99 -6.01
N HIS A 232 -0.36 -9.24 -6.42
CA HIS A 232 0.42 -10.41 -6.03
C HIS A 232 0.96 -11.08 -7.30
N GLY A 233 1.76 -10.34 -8.07
CA GLY A 233 2.42 -10.81 -9.28
C GLY A 233 3.82 -11.35 -9.03
N GLU A 234 4.45 -11.74 -10.11
CA GLU A 234 5.86 -12.13 -10.08
C GLU A 234 6.77 -10.89 -10.01
N LYS A 235 6.41 -9.82 -10.75
CA LYS A 235 7.13 -8.54 -10.81
C LYS A 235 6.44 -7.42 -10.04
N LEU A 236 5.12 -7.29 -10.19
CA LEU A 236 4.35 -6.25 -9.55
C LEU A 236 3.74 -6.75 -8.25
N ARG A 237 4.19 -6.20 -7.14
CA ARG A 237 3.71 -6.54 -5.80
C ARG A 237 3.28 -5.30 -5.02
N GLY A 238 2.40 -5.52 -4.04
CA GLY A 238 1.95 -4.49 -3.12
C GLY A 238 0.87 -3.57 -3.69
N GLY A 239 0.69 -2.42 -3.06
CA GLY A 239 -0.42 -1.52 -3.30
C GLY A 239 -0.24 -0.66 -4.54
N PHE A 240 -1.34 -0.50 -5.28
CA PHE A 240 -1.46 0.40 -6.42
C PHE A 240 -2.76 1.20 -6.33
N ALA A 241 -2.83 2.28 -7.08
CA ALA A 241 -4.05 3.06 -7.27
C ALA A 241 -4.22 3.42 -8.74
N LEU A 242 -5.47 3.36 -9.21
CA LEU A 242 -5.92 3.96 -10.46
C LEU A 242 -6.75 5.19 -10.12
N GLN A 243 -6.37 6.34 -10.64
CA GLN A 243 -7.07 7.60 -10.45
C GLN A 243 -7.42 8.22 -11.79
N ARG A 244 -8.71 8.38 -12.07
CA ARG A 244 -9.19 9.01 -13.30
C ARG A 244 -8.84 10.49 -13.29
N THR A 245 -8.32 10.98 -14.41
CA THR A 245 -8.02 12.40 -14.60
C THR A 245 -9.24 13.15 -15.13
N PRO A 246 -9.41 14.42 -14.78
CA PRO A 246 -10.54 15.21 -15.25
C PRO A 246 -10.37 15.70 -16.71
N ARG A 247 -9.38 15.18 -17.45
CA ARG A 247 -9.12 15.63 -18.84
C ARG A 247 -10.21 15.13 -19.75
N PRO A 248 -10.89 16.00 -20.51
CA PRO A 248 -11.80 15.58 -21.57
C PRO A 248 -11.01 14.93 -22.70
N GLY A 249 -11.51 13.84 -23.23
CA GLY A 249 -10.92 13.09 -24.34
C GLY A 249 -11.85 11.99 -24.80
N ALA A 250 -11.55 11.41 -25.99
CA ALA A 250 -12.36 10.33 -26.55
C ALA A 250 -12.35 9.05 -25.70
N LYS A 251 -11.32 8.86 -24.87
CA LYS A 251 -11.19 7.72 -23.95
C LYS A 251 -10.86 8.22 -22.55
N PRO A 252 -11.41 7.62 -21.48
CA PRO A 252 -11.06 7.97 -20.11
C PRO A 252 -9.56 7.75 -19.85
N GLN A 253 -8.93 8.76 -19.26
CA GLN A 253 -7.53 8.72 -18.89
C GLN A 253 -7.41 8.59 -17.37
N TRP A 254 -6.49 7.73 -16.97
CA TRP A 254 -6.19 7.42 -15.58
C TRP A 254 -4.69 7.57 -15.30
N LEU A 255 -4.36 7.65 -14.04
CA LEU A 255 -2.99 7.53 -13.55
C LEU A 255 -2.88 6.22 -12.77
N LEU A 256 -1.95 5.37 -13.19
CA LEU A 256 -1.52 4.21 -12.42
C LEU A 256 -0.36 4.64 -11.51
N ILE A 257 -0.52 4.44 -10.22
CA ILE A 257 0.39 4.94 -9.19
C ILE A 257 0.72 3.79 -8.23
N LYS A 258 2.01 3.53 -8.01
CA LYS A 258 2.48 2.65 -6.93
C LYS A 258 2.26 3.35 -5.58
N ARG A 259 1.71 2.64 -4.61
CA ARG A 259 1.61 3.15 -3.24
C ARG A 259 2.94 2.98 -2.50
N ARG A 260 3.12 3.79 -1.46
CA ARG A 260 4.27 3.65 -0.56
C ARG A 260 4.00 2.48 0.39
N ASP A 261 4.70 1.39 0.19
CA ASP A 261 4.66 0.17 0.96
C ASP A 261 6.03 -0.54 0.90
N GLU A 262 6.15 -1.73 1.47
CA GLU A 262 7.41 -2.50 1.52
C GLU A 262 7.88 -2.97 0.14
N GLU A 263 6.96 -3.07 -0.83
CA GLU A 263 7.23 -3.46 -2.21
C GLU A 263 7.58 -2.27 -3.11
N ALA A 264 7.57 -1.05 -2.58
CA ALA A 264 7.97 0.14 -3.33
C ALA A 264 9.48 0.13 -3.60
N ARG A 265 9.87 0.54 -4.82
CA ARG A 265 11.26 0.62 -5.28
C ARG A 265 11.51 2.01 -5.85
N PRO A 266 11.80 3.03 -5.02
CA PRO A 266 12.10 4.36 -5.50
C PRO A 266 13.29 4.38 -6.45
N GLY A 267 13.15 5.08 -7.58
CA GLY A 267 14.20 5.21 -8.59
C GLY A 267 14.40 3.99 -9.50
N SER A 268 13.64 2.89 -9.34
CA SER A 268 13.73 1.71 -10.20
C SER A 268 12.93 1.86 -11.49
N ASP A 269 13.37 1.18 -12.53
CA ASP A 269 12.61 0.97 -13.76
C ASP A 269 12.39 -0.53 -13.99
N VAL A 270 11.32 -1.04 -13.37
CA VAL A 270 10.99 -2.48 -13.41
C VAL A 270 10.77 -3.00 -14.85
N VAL A 271 10.36 -2.13 -15.78
CA VAL A 271 10.17 -2.51 -17.18
C VAL A 271 11.52 -2.77 -17.85
N ALA A 272 12.49 -1.88 -17.65
CA ALA A 272 13.83 -2.07 -18.18
C ALA A 272 14.62 -3.18 -17.46
N GLU A 273 14.45 -3.30 -16.15
CA GLU A 273 15.13 -4.31 -15.32
C GLU A 273 14.63 -5.74 -15.57
N GLN A 274 13.35 -5.90 -15.91
CA GLN A 274 12.69 -7.21 -16.07
C GLN A 274 11.89 -7.29 -17.37
N PRO A 275 12.55 -7.28 -18.55
CA PRO A 275 11.84 -7.21 -19.84
C PRO A 275 11.22 -8.54 -20.31
N ARG A 276 11.51 -9.67 -19.64
CA ARG A 276 11.10 -11.00 -20.09
C ARG A 276 9.70 -11.37 -19.62
N SER A 277 8.99 -12.15 -20.44
CA SER A 277 7.71 -12.80 -20.07
C SER A 277 7.88 -13.68 -18.83
N VAL A 278 6.90 -13.63 -17.93
CA VAL A 278 6.82 -14.56 -16.79
C VAL A 278 6.27 -15.95 -17.20
N LEU A 279 5.72 -16.07 -18.39
CA LEU A 279 5.21 -17.35 -18.91
C LEU A 279 6.28 -18.10 -19.71
N SER A 280 6.84 -17.47 -20.74
CA SER A 280 7.77 -18.11 -21.67
C SER A 280 9.25 -17.79 -21.42
N GLY A 281 9.55 -16.78 -20.60
CA GLY A 281 10.90 -16.27 -20.38
C GLY A 281 11.48 -15.48 -21.56
N ARG A 282 10.71 -15.28 -22.65
CA ARG A 282 11.13 -14.54 -23.84
C ARG A 282 10.87 -13.05 -23.69
N THR A 283 11.66 -12.23 -24.35
CA THR A 283 11.36 -10.81 -24.56
C THR A 283 10.39 -10.66 -25.73
N LEU A 284 9.79 -9.49 -25.86
CA LEU A 284 8.90 -9.19 -26.97
C LEU A 284 9.58 -9.32 -28.34
N ASP A 285 10.88 -8.99 -28.44
CA ASP A 285 11.66 -9.13 -29.65
C ASP A 285 12.03 -10.58 -30.02
N GLU A 286 12.05 -11.47 -29.02
CA GLU A 286 12.27 -12.91 -29.20
C GLU A 286 10.98 -13.66 -29.61
N ILE A 287 9.82 -12.99 -29.71
CA ILE A 287 8.61 -13.53 -30.31
C ILE A 287 8.78 -13.48 -31.83
N LEU A 288 9.28 -14.57 -32.36
CA LEU A 288 9.40 -14.81 -33.81
C LEU A 288 8.12 -15.44 -34.35
N GLU A 289 8.02 -15.58 -35.63
CA GLU A 289 6.85 -16.10 -36.37
C GLU A 289 6.35 -17.45 -35.87
#